data_89e88bae8f8f678b6847ad5f85813e28
#
_entry.id   89e88bae8f8f678b6847ad5f85813e28
#
_cell.length_a   1.000
_cell.length_b   1.000
_cell.length_c   1.000
_cell.angle_alpha   90.00
_cell.angle_beta   90.00
_cell.angle_gamma   90.00
#
_symmetry.space_group_name_H-M   'P 1'
#
loop_
_entity.id
_entity.type
_entity.pdbx_description
1 polymer ?
#
loop_
_entity_poly.entity_id
_entity_poly.type
_entity_poly.pdbx_seq_one_letter_code
_entity_poly.pdbx_strand_id
1 'polypeptide(L)'
;EIYNTIENLLDQKKEVSTLEIIKALPSEEISLDVDNLILIISSWKNELSMQQELLSKLNKLEKTNQNAYKNIEKKSTKDLIKIDKKIYAPHRVKPFEIEIWKSNKSNEDKELIIFMPGLGGEINNFKWIGNELAKRGWPILFIDHRGSNMDSFIEVLEGNDTIPGSADFFLYRIKDLDAVLKAHENGEFGLPNDSYILMGHSLGALIALLYEGNKPIDQLEEKCDTALKDFAVTNLSKLLQCQXX
;
A
#
# COMPACT_ATOMS: atom_id res chain seq x y z
N GLU A 1 1.21 3.71 28.65
CA GLU A 1 2.35 4.24 29.41
C GLU A 1 3.51 4.58 28.46
N ILE A 2 4.03 3.62 27.70
CA ILE A 2 5.12 3.82 26.72
C ILE A 2 4.73 4.89 25.68
N TYR A 3 3.53 4.84 25.12
CA TYR A 3 3.04 5.79 24.13
C TYR A 3 3.11 7.24 24.66
N ASN A 4 2.54 7.48 25.84
CA ASN A 4 2.54 8.82 26.46
C ASN A 4 3.97 9.32 26.74
N THR A 5 4.86 8.40 27.13
CA THR A 5 6.28 8.73 27.35
C THR A 5 6.95 9.18 26.06
N ILE A 6 6.72 8.44 24.96
CA ILE A 6 7.26 8.78 23.64
C ILE A 6 6.72 10.15 23.19
N GLU A 7 5.42 10.35 23.30
CA GLU A 7 4.76 11.61 22.90
C GLU A 7 5.37 12.81 23.65
N ASN A 8 5.46 12.70 24.96
CA ASN A 8 6.07 13.74 25.81
C ASN A 8 7.52 14.05 25.45
N LEU A 9 8.29 13.03 25.08
CA LEU A 9 9.67 13.20 24.66
C LEU A 9 9.76 13.87 23.28
N LEU A 10 8.89 13.48 22.35
CA LEU A 10 8.85 14.04 20.98
C LEU A 10 8.39 15.51 20.99
N ASP A 11 7.54 15.90 21.94
CA ASP A 11 7.14 17.30 22.13
C ASP A 11 8.33 18.19 22.55
N GLN A 12 9.32 17.59 23.21
CA GLN A 12 10.50 18.30 23.70
C GLN A 12 11.68 18.26 22.73
N LYS A 13 11.73 17.21 21.88
CA LYS A 13 12.88 16.94 20.99
C LYS A 13 12.40 16.41 19.64
N LYS A 14 13.10 16.75 18.58
CA LYS A 14 12.82 16.24 17.24
C LYS A 14 13.16 14.75 17.03
N GLU A 15 14.11 14.24 17.82
CA GLU A 15 14.56 12.85 17.74
C GLU A 15 14.72 12.30 19.14
N VAL A 16 14.27 11.09 19.34
CA VAL A 16 14.29 10.41 20.64
C VAL A 16 14.92 9.03 20.46
N SER A 17 15.94 8.74 21.22
CA SER A 17 16.58 7.42 21.22
C SER A 17 15.84 6.42 22.10
N THR A 18 15.99 5.14 21.80
CA THR A 18 15.42 4.05 22.61
C THR A 18 15.85 4.15 24.07
N LEU A 19 17.10 4.53 24.33
CA LEU A 19 17.62 4.68 25.68
C LEU A 19 16.92 5.84 26.45
N GLU A 20 16.60 6.91 25.77
CA GLU A 20 15.85 8.03 26.36
C GLU A 20 14.44 7.63 26.70
N ILE A 21 13.79 6.84 25.85
CA ILE A 21 12.45 6.29 26.14
C ILE A 21 12.50 5.42 27.39
N ILE A 22 13.46 4.49 27.47
CA ILE A 22 13.63 3.58 28.61
C ILE A 22 13.84 4.39 29.91
N LYS A 23 14.69 5.40 29.89
CA LYS A 23 15.01 6.24 31.05
C LYS A 23 13.81 7.10 31.51
N ALA A 24 12.90 7.43 30.60
CA ALA A 24 11.76 8.28 30.87
C ALA A 24 10.52 7.47 31.31
N LEU A 25 10.55 6.15 31.21
CA LEU A 25 9.45 5.30 31.70
C LEU A 25 9.30 5.47 33.21
N PRO A 26 8.07 5.59 33.72
CA PRO A 26 7.84 5.77 35.15
C PRO A 26 8.10 4.52 36.00
N SER A 27 8.36 3.39 35.36
CA SER A 27 8.62 2.13 36.07
C SER A 27 10.09 2.05 36.54
N GLU A 28 10.31 1.70 37.80
CA GLU A 28 11.63 1.51 38.36
C GLU A 28 12.31 0.23 37.86
N GLU A 29 11.50 -0.73 37.43
CA GLU A 29 11.98 -2.01 36.88
C GLU A 29 11.34 -2.28 35.53
N ILE A 30 12.15 -2.74 34.60
CA ILE A 30 11.72 -3.19 33.27
C ILE A 30 12.05 -4.67 33.16
N SER A 31 11.04 -5.50 32.97
CA SER A 31 11.25 -6.91 32.68
C SER A 31 11.42 -7.10 31.18
N LEU A 32 12.56 -7.62 30.77
CA LEU A 32 12.85 -7.92 29.38
C LEU A 32 12.85 -9.43 29.16
N ASP A 33 12.05 -9.88 28.22
CA ASP A 33 12.11 -11.27 27.76
C ASP A 33 13.29 -11.40 26.81
N VAL A 34 14.42 -11.84 27.36
CA VAL A 34 15.69 -11.94 26.65
C VAL A 34 15.61 -12.96 25.51
N ASP A 35 14.90 -14.06 25.70
CA ASP A 35 14.77 -15.11 24.68
C ASP A 35 14.02 -14.56 23.45
N ASN A 36 12.90 -13.85 23.66
CA ASN A 36 12.19 -13.18 22.57
C ASN A 36 13.03 -12.09 21.91
N LEU A 37 13.80 -11.33 22.69
CA LEU A 37 14.69 -10.31 22.14
C LEU A 37 15.76 -10.92 21.22
N ILE A 38 16.35 -12.05 21.63
CA ILE A 38 17.32 -12.80 20.80
C ILE A 38 16.66 -13.29 19.51
N LEU A 39 15.44 -13.81 19.58
CA LEU A 39 14.70 -14.26 18.39
C LEU A 39 14.45 -13.10 17.42
N ILE A 40 14.01 -11.95 17.93
CA ILE A 40 13.77 -10.74 17.12
C ILE A 40 15.07 -10.30 16.43
N ILE A 41 16.16 -10.18 17.18
CA ILE A 41 17.47 -9.74 16.65
C ILE A 41 17.96 -10.73 15.59
N SER A 42 17.81 -12.03 15.85
CA SER A 42 18.23 -13.09 14.91
C SER A 42 17.41 -13.03 13.61
N SER A 43 16.09 -12.80 13.72
CA SER A 43 15.21 -12.64 12.56
C SER A 43 15.61 -11.42 11.73
N TRP A 44 15.85 -10.29 12.37
CA TRP A 44 16.30 -9.07 11.68
C TRP A 44 17.65 -9.27 10.98
N LYS A 45 18.59 -9.94 11.65
CA LYS A 45 19.90 -10.25 11.07
C LYS A 45 19.75 -11.08 9.79
N ASN A 46 18.91 -12.11 9.85
CA ASN A 46 18.64 -12.96 8.68
C ASN A 46 18.00 -12.17 7.54
N GLU A 47 17.02 -11.33 7.84
CA GLU A 47 16.36 -10.51 6.85
C GLU A 47 17.31 -9.50 6.19
N LEU A 48 18.16 -8.83 6.98
CA LEU A 48 19.20 -7.95 6.47
C LEU A 48 20.20 -8.68 5.57
N SER A 49 20.58 -9.88 5.96
CA SER A 49 21.48 -10.72 5.14
C SER A 49 20.85 -11.08 3.79
N MET A 50 19.58 -11.47 3.79
CA MET A 50 18.82 -11.75 2.56
C MET A 50 18.72 -10.50 1.66
N GLN A 51 18.46 -9.33 2.25
CA GLN A 51 18.40 -8.07 1.51
C GLN A 51 19.77 -7.74 0.88
N GLN A 52 20.85 -7.92 1.63
CA GLN A 52 22.22 -7.69 1.12
C GLN A 52 22.56 -8.63 -0.04
N GLU A 53 22.18 -9.90 0.08
CA GLU A 53 22.36 -10.87 -1.00
C GLU A 53 21.57 -10.47 -2.25
N LEU A 54 20.31 -10.06 -2.09
CA LEU A 54 19.46 -9.58 -3.18
C LEU A 54 20.09 -8.35 -3.86
N LEU A 55 20.52 -7.37 -3.07
CA LEU A 55 21.19 -6.18 -3.59
C LEU A 55 22.46 -6.53 -4.37
N SER A 56 23.24 -7.49 -3.84
CA SER A 56 24.44 -7.98 -4.53
C SER A 56 24.09 -8.60 -5.89
N LYS A 57 23.00 -9.39 -5.95
CA LYS A 57 22.52 -9.97 -7.21
C LYS A 57 22.03 -8.89 -8.18
N LEU A 58 21.26 -7.94 -7.71
CA LEU A 58 20.76 -6.81 -8.51
C LEU A 58 21.90 -5.97 -9.08
N ASN A 59 22.93 -5.71 -8.28
CA ASN A 59 24.12 -4.94 -8.73
C ASN A 59 24.93 -5.66 -9.81
N LYS A 60 24.81 -6.99 -9.92
CA LYS A 60 25.46 -7.77 -10.97
C LYS A 60 24.67 -7.81 -12.26
N LEU A 61 23.40 -7.43 -12.26
CA LEU A 61 22.60 -7.33 -13.47
C LEU A 61 23.15 -6.20 -14.36
N GLU A 62 23.09 -6.41 -15.65
CA GLU A 62 23.47 -5.37 -16.61
C GLU A 62 22.63 -4.11 -16.35
N LYS A 63 23.32 -3.02 -16.10
CA LYS A 63 22.63 -1.74 -15.93
C LYS A 63 21.97 -1.36 -17.25
N THR A 64 20.66 -1.26 -17.26
CA THR A 64 19.92 -0.76 -18.39
C THR A 64 20.53 0.56 -18.85
N ASN A 65 20.61 0.73 -20.16
CA ASN A 65 21.21 1.89 -20.78
C ASN A 65 20.58 3.18 -20.22
N GLN A 66 21.33 3.90 -19.39
CA GLN A 66 20.85 5.15 -18.78
C GLN A 66 20.44 6.20 -19.82
N ASN A 67 20.94 6.07 -21.04
CA ASN A 67 20.56 6.97 -22.13
C ASN A 67 19.10 6.78 -22.55
N ALA A 68 18.50 5.63 -22.28
CA ALA A 68 17.09 5.40 -22.54
C ALA A 68 16.18 6.38 -21.73
N TYR A 69 16.67 6.87 -20.61
CA TYR A 69 15.92 7.80 -19.75
C TYR A 69 16.20 9.28 -20.04
N LYS A 70 17.29 9.59 -20.73
CA LYS A 70 17.67 10.99 -21.03
C LYS A 70 16.74 11.66 -22.03
N ASN A 71 16.07 10.88 -22.87
CA ASN A 71 15.17 11.38 -23.91
C ASN A 71 13.69 11.40 -23.48
N ILE A 72 13.42 11.30 -22.19
CA ILE A 72 12.06 11.52 -21.69
C ILE A 72 11.78 13.02 -21.86
N GLU A 73 11.06 13.37 -22.90
CA GLU A 73 10.59 14.74 -23.11
C GLU A 73 9.82 15.21 -21.88
N LYS A 74 10.17 16.39 -21.39
CA LYS A 74 9.40 17.07 -20.34
C LYS A 74 8.09 17.55 -20.96
N LYS A 75 7.15 16.66 -21.17
CA LYS A 75 5.82 17.02 -21.65
C LYS A 75 5.14 17.89 -20.61
N SER A 76 4.52 18.95 -21.10
CA SER A 76 3.78 19.90 -20.25
C SER A 76 2.64 19.22 -19.49
N THR A 77 2.40 19.64 -18.27
CA THR A 77 1.22 19.22 -17.48
C THR A 77 -0.05 19.96 -17.91
N LYS A 78 0.07 20.96 -18.78
CA LYS A 78 -1.07 21.81 -19.20
C LYS A 78 -2.16 21.05 -19.98
N ASP A 79 -1.80 19.87 -20.52
CA ASP A 79 -2.73 19.06 -21.33
C ASP A 79 -3.35 17.91 -20.54
N LEU A 80 -3.14 17.87 -19.21
CA LEU A 80 -3.71 16.82 -18.36
C LEU A 80 -5.10 17.21 -17.85
N ILE A 81 -6.03 16.28 -17.98
CA ILE A 81 -7.36 16.36 -17.41
C ILE A 81 -7.38 15.46 -16.17
N LYS A 82 -7.87 16.00 -15.07
CA LYS A 82 -8.14 15.26 -13.84
C LYS A 82 -9.65 15.26 -13.61
N ILE A 83 -10.18 14.10 -13.30
CA ILE A 83 -11.61 13.90 -13.06
C ILE A 83 -11.77 13.18 -11.73
N ASP A 84 -12.43 13.82 -10.78
CA ASP A 84 -12.80 13.19 -9.51
C ASP A 84 -14.21 12.63 -9.65
N LYS A 85 -14.41 11.39 -9.24
CA LYS A 85 -15.72 10.74 -9.25
C LYS A 85 -15.95 9.96 -7.96
N LYS A 86 -17.22 9.75 -7.65
CA LYS A 86 -17.67 8.89 -6.54
C LYS A 86 -18.29 7.63 -7.11
N ILE A 87 -17.85 6.49 -6.62
CA ILE A 87 -18.40 5.19 -7.00
C ILE A 87 -19.35 4.72 -5.89
N TYR A 88 -20.59 4.44 -6.28
CA TYR A 88 -21.61 3.87 -5.40
C TYR A 88 -21.59 2.36 -5.58
N ALA A 89 -21.35 1.64 -4.52
CA ALA A 89 -21.22 0.18 -4.55
C ALA A 89 -22.02 -0.45 -3.41
N PRO A 90 -22.72 -1.57 -3.68
CA PRO A 90 -23.64 -2.17 -2.69
C PRO A 90 -23.01 -2.57 -1.36
N HIS A 91 -21.71 -2.83 -1.36
CA HIS A 91 -20.96 -3.23 -0.16
C HIS A 91 -20.50 -2.04 0.69
N ARG A 92 -20.75 -0.80 0.24
CA ARG A 92 -20.34 0.42 0.91
C ARG A 92 -21.54 1.24 1.36
N VAL A 93 -21.55 1.67 2.62
CA VAL A 93 -22.58 2.59 3.15
C VAL A 93 -22.43 3.99 2.52
N LYS A 94 -21.21 4.42 2.31
CA LYS A 94 -20.88 5.69 1.64
C LYS A 94 -20.07 5.41 0.38
N PRO A 95 -20.22 6.21 -0.67
CA PRO A 95 -19.40 6.02 -1.86
C PRO A 95 -17.92 6.22 -1.55
N PHE A 96 -17.07 5.56 -2.31
CA PHE A 96 -15.63 5.80 -2.28
C PHE A 96 -15.22 6.68 -3.47
N GLU A 97 -14.07 7.30 -3.35
CA GLU A 97 -13.60 8.26 -4.35
C GLU A 97 -12.59 7.62 -5.31
N ILE A 98 -12.64 8.08 -6.55
CA ILE A 98 -11.64 7.73 -7.56
C ILE A 98 -11.17 9.03 -8.23
N GLU A 99 -9.94 9.01 -8.69
CA GLU A 99 -9.34 10.13 -9.41
C GLU A 99 -8.80 9.61 -10.74
N ILE A 100 -9.29 10.14 -11.87
CA ILE A 100 -8.87 9.73 -13.21
C ILE A 100 -8.01 10.82 -13.81
N TRP A 101 -6.84 10.44 -14.32
CA TRP A 101 -5.93 11.35 -14.99
C TRP A 101 -5.75 10.88 -16.43
N LYS A 102 -5.96 11.77 -17.40
CA LYS A 102 -5.76 11.48 -18.81
C LYS A 102 -5.25 12.71 -19.56
N SER A 103 -4.64 12.49 -20.70
CA SER A 103 -4.23 13.58 -21.60
C SER A 103 -5.39 14.00 -22.49
N ASN A 104 -5.45 15.28 -22.84
CA ASN A 104 -6.34 15.76 -23.92
C ASN A 104 -6.06 15.05 -25.25
N LYS A 105 -4.85 14.57 -25.42
CA LYS A 105 -4.41 13.80 -26.58
C LYS A 105 -4.33 12.32 -26.23
N SER A 106 -5.42 11.78 -25.66
CA SER A 106 -5.46 10.35 -25.33
C SER A 106 -5.29 9.50 -26.59
N ASN A 107 -4.33 8.63 -26.57
CA ASN A 107 -4.23 7.58 -27.59
C ASN A 107 -5.41 6.63 -27.36
N GLU A 108 -6.27 6.52 -28.33
CA GLU A 108 -7.45 5.63 -28.28
C GLU A 108 -7.05 4.14 -28.10
N ASP A 109 -5.78 3.83 -28.38
CA ASP A 109 -5.24 2.48 -28.25
C ASP A 109 -4.69 2.12 -26.87
N LYS A 110 -4.69 3.07 -25.90
CA LYS A 110 -4.11 2.83 -24.58
C LYS A 110 -5.15 2.31 -23.60
N GLU A 111 -4.79 1.25 -22.91
CA GLU A 111 -5.59 0.64 -21.85
C GLU A 111 -5.65 1.54 -20.61
N LEU A 112 -6.71 1.43 -19.83
CA LEU A 112 -6.83 2.11 -18.54
C LEU A 112 -5.92 1.45 -17.52
N ILE A 113 -5.02 2.20 -16.90
CA ILE A 113 -4.27 1.73 -15.74
C ILE A 113 -5.11 2.01 -14.49
N ILE A 114 -5.42 0.96 -13.71
CA ILE A 114 -6.13 1.09 -12.43
C ILE A 114 -5.09 0.90 -11.33
N PHE A 115 -4.82 1.96 -10.56
CA PHE A 115 -3.82 1.97 -9.51
C PHE A 115 -4.46 1.90 -8.13
N MET A 116 -3.99 0.95 -7.32
CA MET A 116 -4.46 0.74 -5.95
C MET A 116 -3.31 1.03 -4.97
N PRO A 117 -3.47 2.04 -4.09
CA PRO A 117 -2.48 2.29 -3.02
C PRO A 117 -2.43 1.16 -2.00
N GLY A 118 -1.37 1.14 -1.22
CA GLY A 118 -1.21 0.20 -0.10
C GLY A 118 -2.09 0.55 1.11
N LEU A 119 -1.90 -0.19 2.19
CA LEU A 119 -2.55 0.09 3.47
C LEU A 119 -2.06 1.45 3.98
N GLY A 120 -2.98 2.31 4.38
CA GLY A 120 -2.68 3.69 4.79
C GLY A 120 -2.22 4.60 3.64
N GLY A 121 -2.25 4.12 2.40
CA GLY A 121 -1.79 4.90 1.26
C GLY A 121 -2.87 5.86 0.74
N GLU A 122 -2.43 7.03 0.30
CA GLU A 122 -3.27 8.05 -0.33
C GLU A 122 -2.92 8.20 -1.81
N ILE A 123 -3.88 8.66 -2.60
CA ILE A 123 -3.67 9.01 -4.02
C ILE A 123 -2.53 10.04 -4.14
N ASN A 124 -2.46 10.99 -3.21
CA ASN A 124 -1.45 12.05 -3.19
C ASN A 124 -0.01 11.52 -3.25
N ASN A 125 0.26 10.38 -2.62
CA ASN A 125 1.59 9.77 -2.59
C ASN A 125 2.04 9.28 -3.97
N PHE A 126 1.09 9.07 -4.89
CA PHE A 126 1.33 8.46 -6.20
C PHE A 126 1.04 9.39 -7.37
N LYS A 127 0.79 10.68 -7.12
CA LYS A 127 0.51 11.68 -8.16
C LYS A 127 1.63 11.78 -9.21
N TRP A 128 2.87 11.50 -8.82
CA TRP A 128 4.01 11.49 -9.75
C TRP A 128 3.84 10.40 -10.81
N ILE A 129 3.35 9.20 -10.44
CA ILE A 129 3.04 8.12 -11.41
C ILE A 129 1.93 8.58 -12.36
N GLY A 130 0.85 9.16 -11.79
CA GLY A 130 -0.27 9.68 -12.57
C GLY A 130 0.18 10.69 -13.61
N ASN A 131 0.99 11.65 -13.21
CA ASN A 131 1.57 12.65 -14.10
C ASN A 131 2.35 12.02 -15.26
N GLU A 132 3.24 11.09 -14.93
CA GLU A 132 4.15 10.51 -15.93
C GLU A 132 3.42 9.59 -16.92
N LEU A 133 2.46 8.81 -16.44
CA LEU A 133 1.68 7.91 -17.30
C LEU A 133 0.70 8.70 -18.18
N ALA A 134 -0.04 9.64 -17.60
CA ALA A 134 -1.01 10.45 -18.34
C ALA A 134 -0.33 11.32 -19.42
N LYS A 135 0.85 11.90 -19.13
CA LYS A 135 1.64 12.63 -20.14
C LYS A 135 2.03 11.76 -21.33
N ARG A 136 2.18 10.45 -21.12
CA ARG A 136 2.52 9.48 -22.16
C ARG A 136 1.29 8.91 -22.88
N GLY A 137 0.09 9.43 -22.54
CA GLY A 137 -1.16 9.03 -23.15
C GLY A 137 -1.85 7.84 -22.50
N TRP A 138 -1.31 7.33 -21.37
CA TRP A 138 -1.96 6.26 -20.62
C TRP A 138 -2.97 6.87 -19.65
N PRO A 139 -4.28 6.61 -19.81
CA PRO A 139 -5.22 7.00 -18.77
C PRO A 139 -4.94 6.18 -17.50
N ILE A 140 -4.96 6.83 -16.36
CA ILE A 140 -4.76 6.17 -15.07
C ILE A 140 -5.85 6.57 -14.09
N LEU A 141 -6.41 5.58 -13.39
CA LEU A 141 -7.43 5.74 -12.37
C LEU A 141 -6.87 5.29 -11.04
N PHE A 142 -6.98 6.12 -10.04
CA PHE A 142 -6.61 5.82 -8.65
C PHE A 142 -7.87 5.51 -7.86
N ILE A 143 -7.84 4.45 -7.06
CA ILE A 143 -8.94 4.11 -6.15
C ILE A 143 -8.56 4.54 -4.73
N ASP A 144 -9.41 5.34 -4.09
CA ASP A 144 -9.29 5.63 -2.66
C ASP A 144 -10.10 4.58 -1.87
N HIS A 145 -9.38 3.59 -1.34
CA HIS A 145 -10.01 2.47 -0.62
C HIS A 145 -10.38 2.88 0.81
N ARG A 146 -11.57 3.46 0.97
CA ARG A 146 -12.09 3.87 2.27
C ARG A 146 -12.07 2.69 3.27
N GLY A 147 -11.65 2.95 4.50
CA GLY A 147 -11.49 1.95 5.56
C GLY A 147 -10.08 1.37 5.63
N SER A 148 -9.25 1.66 4.63
CA SER A 148 -7.84 1.24 4.63
C SER A 148 -6.90 2.30 4.05
N ASN A 149 -7.38 3.52 3.89
CA ASN A 149 -6.61 4.71 3.51
C ASN A 149 -6.09 5.43 4.77
N MET A 150 -5.34 6.51 4.60
CA MET A 150 -4.73 7.26 5.71
C MET A 150 -5.79 7.87 6.64
N ASP A 151 -6.86 8.43 6.07
CA ASP A 151 -7.94 9.03 6.87
C ASP A 151 -8.55 8.02 7.86
N SER A 152 -8.78 6.79 7.38
CA SER A 152 -9.30 5.72 8.24
C SER A 152 -8.33 5.33 9.35
N PHE A 153 -7.02 5.36 9.06
CA PHE A 153 -5.99 5.14 10.08
C PHE A 153 -6.00 6.23 11.15
N ILE A 154 -6.13 7.48 10.74
CA ILE A 154 -6.20 8.62 11.66
C ILE A 154 -7.45 8.48 12.57
N GLU A 155 -8.61 8.14 11.99
CA GLU A 155 -9.85 7.91 12.75
C GLU A 155 -9.66 6.84 13.84
N VAL A 156 -8.94 5.77 13.53
CA VAL A 156 -8.61 4.71 14.50
C VAL A 156 -7.67 5.23 15.60
N LEU A 157 -6.63 5.96 15.22
CA LEU A 157 -5.65 6.51 16.18
C LEU A 157 -6.28 7.53 17.14
N GLU A 158 -7.26 8.27 16.63
CA GLU A 158 -8.03 9.24 17.45
C GLU A 158 -9.11 8.57 18.31
N GLY A 159 -9.30 7.26 18.19
CA GLY A 159 -10.33 6.51 18.92
C GLY A 159 -11.75 6.72 18.39
N ASN A 160 -11.87 7.28 17.19
CA ASN A 160 -13.17 7.55 16.55
C ASN A 160 -13.73 6.34 15.81
N ASP A 161 -12.89 5.36 15.54
CA ASP A 161 -13.29 4.12 14.86
C ASP A 161 -12.46 2.94 15.36
N THR A 162 -12.94 1.76 15.09
CA THR A 162 -12.23 0.52 15.39
C THR A 162 -11.42 0.10 14.17
N ILE A 163 -10.28 -0.54 14.39
CA ILE A 163 -9.51 -1.14 13.30
C ILE A 163 -10.44 -2.11 12.56
N PRO A 164 -10.62 -1.95 11.26
CA PRO A 164 -11.45 -2.89 10.51
C PRO A 164 -10.99 -4.32 10.77
N GLY A 165 -11.90 -5.21 11.03
CA GLY A 165 -11.60 -6.62 11.18
C GLY A 165 -10.75 -7.09 10.00
N SER A 166 -9.70 -7.73 10.30
CA SER A 166 -8.52 -7.94 9.48
C SER A 166 -8.73 -8.43 8.05
N ALA A 167 -9.70 -9.29 7.81
CA ALA A 167 -9.96 -9.82 6.47
C ALA A 167 -10.91 -8.93 5.65
N ASP A 168 -11.73 -8.13 6.30
CA ASP A 168 -12.81 -7.37 5.64
C ASP A 168 -12.27 -6.35 4.64
N PHE A 169 -11.15 -5.68 4.94
CA PHE A 169 -10.63 -4.68 4.02
C PHE A 169 -10.04 -5.30 2.75
N PHE A 170 -9.54 -6.53 2.77
CA PHE A 170 -9.17 -7.25 1.54
C PHE A 170 -10.41 -7.44 0.66
N LEU A 171 -11.47 -7.96 1.24
CA LEU A 171 -12.73 -8.19 0.55
C LEU A 171 -13.33 -6.89 0.02
N TYR A 172 -13.31 -5.83 0.82
CA TYR A 172 -13.82 -4.52 0.40
C TYR A 172 -13.00 -3.95 -0.76
N ARG A 173 -11.67 -4.09 -0.75
CA ARG A 173 -10.82 -3.63 -1.84
C ARG A 173 -11.10 -4.39 -3.15
N ILE A 174 -11.31 -5.71 -3.06
CA ILE A 174 -11.67 -6.52 -4.23
C ILE A 174 -13.02 -6.05 -4.79
N LYS A 175 -14.01 -5.84 -3.92
CA LYS A 175 -15.34 -5.35 -4.32
C LYS A 175 -15.32 -3.91 -4.84
N ASP A 176 -14.44 -3.05 -4.30
CA ASP A 176 -14.22 -1.70 -4.84
C ASP A 176 -13.68 -1.78 -6.27
N LEU A 177 -12.69 -2.66 -6.51
CA LEU A 177 -12.15 -2.90 -7.84
C LEU A 177 -13.23 -3.42 -8.79
N ASP A 178 -14.05 -4.40 -8.38
CA ASP A 178 -15.21 -4.88 -9.15
C ASP A 178 -16.13 -3.73 -9.57
N ALA A 179 -16.45 -2.85 -8.63
CA ALA A 179 -17.35 -1.72 -8.90
C ALA A 179 -16.73 -0.74 -9.90
N VAL A 180 -15.42 -0.49 -9.79
CA VAL A 180 -14.69 0.36 -10.74
C VAL A 180 -14.66 -0.27 -12.14
N LEU A 181 -14.38 -1.57 -12.22
CA LEU A 181 -14.35 -2.29 -13.51
C LEU A 181 -15.72 -2.28 -14.19
N LYS A 182 -16.79 -2.53 -13.45
CA LYS A 182 -18.17 -2.44 -13.98
C LYS A 182 -18.49 -1.03 -14.49
N ALA A 183 -18.09 0.00 -13.76
CA ALA A 183 -18.28 1.39 -14.20
C ALA A 183 -17.47 1.68 -15.48
N HIS A 184 -16.27 1.11 -15.59
CA HIS A 184 -15.44 1.21 -16.80
C HIS A 184 -16.13 0.53 -18.00
N GLU A 185 -16.55 -0.72 -17.83
CA GLU A 185 -17.27 -1.50 -18.86
C GLU A 185 -18.55 -0.80 -19.32
N ASN A 186 -19.23 -0.10 -18.41
CA ASN A 186 -20.43 0.69 -18.71
C ASN A 186 -20.11 2.03 -19.42
N GLY A 187 -18.84 2.33 -19.66
CA GLY A 187 -18.42 3.56 -20.32
C GLY A 187 -18.50 4.83 -19.45
N GLU A 188 -18.67 4.69 -18.13
CA GLU A 188 -18.88 5.83 -17.21
C GLU A 188 -17.70 6.78 -17.14
N PHE A 189 -16.51 6.34 -17.56
CA PHE A 189 -15.28 7.16 -17.51
C PHE A 189 -15.00 7.88 -18.84
N GLY A 190 -15.77 7.59 -19.89
CA GLY A 190 -15.57 8.20 -21.20
C GLY A 190 -14.20 7.87 -21.79
N LEU A 191 -13.78 6.63 -21.64
CA LEU A 191 -12.54 6.09 -22.20
C LEU A 191 -12.90 5.20 -23.39
N PRO A 192 -12.06 5.18 -24.43
CA PRO A 192 -12.44 4.57 -25.72
C PRO A 192 -12.32 3.04 -25.75
N ASN A 193 -11.83 2.42 -24.70
CA ASN A 193 -11.42 1.01 -24.72
C ASN A 193 -11.76 0.40 -23.35
N ASP A 194 -12.27 -0.81 -23.34
CA ASP A 194 -12.71 -1.52 -22.13
C ASP A 194 -11.59 -2.31 -21.45
N SER A 195 -10.41 -2.38 -22.08
CA SER A 195 -9.28 -3.12 -21.51
C SER A 195 -8.58 -2.31 -20.42
N TYR A 196 -7.96 -3.01 -19.50
CA TYR A 196 -7.32 -2.39 -18.33
C TYR A 196 -6.05 -3.13 -17.92
N ILE A 197 -5.21 -2.42 -17.17
CA ILE A 197 -4.01 -2.95 -16.53
C ILE A 197 -4.13 -2.66 -15.03
N LEU A 198 -4.05 -3.69 -14.21
CA LEU A 198 -4.03 -3.52 -12.76
C LEU A 198 -2.60 -3.19 -12.30
N MET A 199 -2.48 -2.17 -11.49
CA MET A 199 -1.23 -1.72 -10.90
C MET A 199 -1.46 -1.41 -9.43
N GLY A 200 -0.49 -1.71 -8.58
CA GLY A 200 -0.65 -1.42 -7.16
C GLY A 200 0.67 -1.31 -6.41
N HIS A 201 0.57 -0.73 -5.24
CA HIS A 201 1.67 -0.64 -4.27
C HIS A 201 1.31 -1.46 -3.03
N SER A 202 2.24 -2.29 -2.55
CA SER A 202 2.06 -3.05 -1.29
C SER A 202 0.74 -3.84 -1.31
N LEU A 203 -0.18 -3.60 -0.38
CA LEU A 203 -1.51 -4.25 -0.33
C LEU A 203 -2.27 -4.10 -1.64
N GLY A 204 -2.17 -2.96 -2.33
CA GLY A 204 -2.81 -2.76 -3.63
C GLY A 204 -2.26 -3.70 -4.70
N ALA A 205 -0.96 -3.99 -4.67
CA ALA A 205 -0.35 -4.96 -5.59
C ALA A 205 -0.84 -6.39 -5.29
N LEU A 206 -0.98 -6.72 -4.01
CA LEU A 206 -1.53 -8.02 -3.60
C LEU A 206 -2.98 -8.19 -4.10
N ILE A 207 -3.81 -7.15 -3.95
CA ILE A 207 -5.19 -7.17 -4.46
C ILE A 207 -5.19 -7.40 -5.98
N ALA A 208 -4.33 -6.72 -6.73
CA ALA A 208 -4.22 -6.90 -8.18
C ALA A 208 -3.90 -8.35 -8.55
N LEU A 209 -2.92 -8.96 -7.85
CA LEU A 209 -2.52 -10.35 -8.08
C LEU A 209 -3.66 -11.34 -7.76
N LEU A 210 -4.32 -11.14 -6.62
CA LEU A 210 -5.45 -12.00 -6.20
C LEU A 210 -6.62 -11.89 -7.18
N TYR A 211 -6.90 -10.68 -7.63
CA TYR A 211 -8.01 -10.41 -8.58
C TYR A 211 -7.77 -11.14 -9.91
N GLU A 212 -6.52 -11.16 -10.38
CA GLU A 212 -6.12 -11.85 -11.61
C GLU A 212 -5.97 -13.39 -11.42
N GLY A 213 -6.43 -13.91 -10.30
CA GLY A 213 -6.52 -15.36 -10.06
C GLY A 213 -5.26 -16.00 -9.47
N ASN A 214 -4.30 -15.22 -9.03
CA ASN A 214 -3.16 -15.76 -8.29
C ASN A 214 -3.65 -16.35 -6.97
N LYS A 215 -3.21 -17.53 -6.66
CA LYS A 215 -3.60 -18.23 -5.44
C LYS A 215 -2.58 -18.00 -4.33
N PRO A 216 -3.01 -18.02 -3.07
CA PRO A 216 -2.07 -18.10 -1.95
C PRO A 216 -1.15 -19.33 -2.08
N ILE A 217 -0.03 -19.29 -1.40
CA ILE A 217 0.89 -20.43 -1.35
C ILE A 217 0.19 -21.65 -0.71
N ASP A 218 0.54 -22.83 -1.18
CA ASP A 218 0.02 -24.08 -0.61
C ASP A 218 0.30 -24.13 0.91
N GLN A 219 -0.63 -24.70 1.64
CA GLN A 219 -0.55 -24.83 3.11
C GLN A 219 -0.46 -23.47 3.84
N LEU A 220 -1.03 -22.42 3.26
CA LEU A 220 -1.01 -21.08 3.88
C LEU A 220 -1.58 -21.11 5.30
N GLU A 221 -2.71 -21.81 5.49
CA GLU A 221 -3.40 -21.93 6.79
C GLU A 221 -2.46 -22.52 7.85
N GLU A 222 -1.80 -23.65 7.56
CA GLU A 222 -0.85 -24.30 8.46
C GLU A 222 0.37 -23.41 8.77
N LYS A 223 0.87 -22.71 7.76
CA LYS A 223 1.97 -21.75 7.91
C LYS A 223 1.56 -20.56 8.76
N CYS A 224 0.32 -20.11 8.62
CA CYS A 224 -0.22 -19.01 9.41
C CYS A 224 -0.44 -19.41 10.88
N ASP A 225 -0.97 -20.59 11.11
CA ASP A 225 -1.12 -21.12 12.48
C ASP A 225 0.22 -21.18 13.22
N THR A 226 1.27 -21.57 12.51
CA THR A 226 2.62 -21.60 13.07
C THR A 226 3.13 -20.17 13.34
N ALA A 227 2.97 -19.27 12.36
CA ALA A 227 3.44 -17.90 12.47
C ALA A 227 2.70 -17.10 13.56
N LEU A 228 1.42 -17.39 13.80
CA LEU A 228 0.62 -16.72 14.82
C LEU A 228 0.97 -17.22 16.25
N LYS A 229 1.45 -18.45 16.37
CA LYS A 229 1.94 -18.98 17.65
C LYS A 229 3.30 -18.38 18.03
N ASP A 230 4.12 -18.08 17.05
CA ASP A 230 5.43 -17.45 17.24
C ASP A 230 5.22 -15.91 17.29
N PHE A 231 4.99 -15.38 18.44
CA PHE A 231 4.62 -13.99 18.74
C PHE A 231 5.63 -12.93 18.28
N ALA A 232 6.40 -13.19 17.24
CA ALA A 232 7.31 -12.20 16.69
C ALA A 232 6.59 -11.30 15.68
N VAL A 233 6.11 -10.16 16.10
CA VAL A 233 5.54 -9.10 15.24
C VAL A 233 6.67 -8.48 14.40
N THR A 234 7.53 -9.32 13.83
CA THR A 234 8.68 -8.86 13.04
C THR A 234 8.41 -8.84 11.55
N ASN A 235 7.28 -9.41 11.14
CA ASN A 235 6.94 -9.47 9.72
C ASN A 235 5.46 -9.12 9.52
N LEU A 236 5.20 -7.83 9.33
CA LEU A 236 3.85 -7.31 9.08
C LEU A 236 3.21 -7.96 7.85
N SER A 237 4.00 -8.31 6.83
CA SER A 237 3.45 -8.95 5.63
C SER A 237 2.97 -10.38 5.90
N LYS A 238 3.63 -11.13 6.78
CA LYS A 238 3.12 -12.43 7.25
C LYS A 238 1.79 -12.27 8.00
N LEU A 239 1.74 -11.30 8.91
CA LEU A 239 0.53 -10.97 9.66
C LEU A 239 -0.63 -10.65 8.72
N LEU A 240 -0.42 -9.77 7.74
CA LEU A 240 -1.43 -9.38 6.75
C LEU A 240 -1.90 -10.56 5.90
N GLN A 241 -0.97 -11.42 5.47
CA GLN A 241 -1.31 -12.63 4.70
C GLN A 241 -2.12 -13.62 5.53
N CYS A 242 -1.79 -13.77 6.81
CA CYS A 242 -2.45 -14.72 7.70
C CYS A 242 -3.81 -14.23 8.23
N GLN A 243 -4.09 -13.02 8.04
CA GLN A 243 -5.43 -12.50 8.36
C GLN A 243 -6.44 -12.65 7.21
N UNK A 244 -5.94 -12.99 6.19
CA UNK A 244 -6.76 -13.13 5.05
C UNK A 244 -7.18 -14.52 4.72
N UNK A 245 -6.69 -15.17 5.48
CA UNK A 245 -7.04 -16.51 5.29
C UNK A 245 -8.26 -16.91 5.90
#